data_5de325e905eb8fb9db2b59024f6bd377
#
_entry.id   5de325e905eb8fb9db2b59024f6bd377
#
_cell.length_a   1.000
_cell.length_b   1.000
_cell.length_c   1.000
_cell.angle_alpha   90.00
_cell.angle_beta   90.00
_cell.angle_gamma   90.00
#
_symmetry.space_group_name_H-M   'P 1'
#
loop_
_entity.id
_entity.type
_entity.pdbx_description
1 polymer ?
#
loop_
_entity_poly.entity_id
_entity_poly.type
_entity_poly.pdbx_seq_one_letter_code
_entity_poly.pdbx_strand_id
1 'polypeptide(L)'
;MNFNFSKIPLYSDTSECGYFKDRQSTCLLTRADWYCEHNKCTLDEKKWFTFLMETGFRRNGSFFYIDQCKKCRQCVPIRILVNEFSASKSQRSVWRKNADIEVRLEKNLENFITTEKVLMFREYDFYHNKKRRTMEDSSELLKNLSQGYSGVWNLEFYIQGKLAGVSVLDYGEDENGKICCLSSNYFYYDVSQPVLIRSIGVFSVLKEIELCKTLGISYYYLGLYLSECRKMNYKINYKPYELFLNEKWVKMPSDIESEINRDLIIKFPKSGELFRHPDILCVTEDMPLQLLYSAYMQGIFPWFNEDDGDPVLWQCPEERFVIFPEDFHVSKSIKKFLKKNPYRYTVDNCFDEVLKQCSLQERPGQKGTWIGPKIMKSYNLFHRAGISHSVEVWKDGKLAGGFYGELIGGVFYGESMFTIEPDSSKSAFVLFAALFFEMGGKMIDCQCETENMARYGGKNISREEFLTRLKIDLECTADFVSIKKMLTEK
;
A
#
# COMPACT_ATOMS: atom_id res chain seq x y z
N MET A 1 9.34 -18.72 -28.78
CA MET A 1 8.15 -18.05 -29.36
C MET A 1 7.94 -16.76 -28.60
N ASN A 2 7.91 -15.62 -29.27
CA ASN A 2 7.55 -14.37 -28.60
C ASN A 2 6.02 -14.32 -28.47
N PHE A 3 5.49 -14.58 -27.28
CA PHE A 3 4.09 -14.40 -26.99
C PHE A 3 3.73 -12.90 -27.05
N ASN A 4 2.51 -12.61 -27.50
CA ASN A 4 2.02 -11.24 -27.60
C ASN A 4 0.63 -11.15 -26.94
N PHE A 5 0.48 -10.23 -26.00
CA PHE A 5 -0.77 -10.02 -25.27
C PHE A 5 -1.96 -9.76 -26.20
N SER A 6 -1.76 -8.98 -27.28
CA SER A 6 -2.82 -8.68 -28.26
C SER A 6 -3.37 -9.91 -29.03
N LYS A 7 -2.67 -11.05 -28.98
CA LYS A 7 -3.06 -12.31 -29.61
C LYS A 7 -3.75 -13.28 -28.67
N ILE A 8 -3.95 -12.90 -27.40
CA ILE A 8 -4.66 -13.75 -26.44
C ILE A 8 -6.15 -13.62 -26.65
N PRO A 9 -6.89 -14.69 -26.99
CA PRO A 9 -8.35 -14.66 -27.00
C PRO A 9 -8.87 -14.54 -25.57
N LEU A 10 -9.60 -13.46 -25.28
CA LEU A 10 -10.11 -13.15 -23.94
C LEU A 10 -11.65 -13.17 -23.97
N TYR A 11 -12.23 -13.92 -23.04
CA TYR A 11 -13.68 -14.01 -22.86
C TYR A 11 -14.04 -13.45 -21.47
N SER A 12 -15.06 -12.59 -21.43
CA SER A 12 -15.53 -12.00 -20.18
C SER A 12 -16.47 -12.95 -19.46
N ASP A 13 -16.21 -13.18 -18.19
CA ASP A 13 -17.11 -13.90 -17.28
C ASP A 13 -17.48 -13.00 -16.11
N THR A 14 -18.76 -13.05 -15.69
CA THR A 14 -19.29 -12.26 -14.59
C THR A 14 -20.02 -13.15 -13.60
N SER A 15 -19.63 -13.10 -12.34
CA SER A 15 -20.17 -13.91 -11.25
C SER A 15 -20.26 -13.11 -9.96
N GLU A 16 -20.79 -13.70 -8.90
CA GLU A 16 -20.68 -13.13 -7.55
C GLU A 16 -19.23 -13.09 -7.10
N CYS A 17 -18.84 -12.00 -6.42
CA CYS A 17 -17.49 -11.83 -5.93
C CYS A 17 -17.19 -12.84 -4.80
N GLY A 18 -16.13 -13.63 -4.95
CA GLY A 18 -15.70 -14.61 -3.95
C GLY A 18 -15.12 -14.00 -2.65
N TYR A 19 -14.84 -12.69 -2.63
CA TYR A 19 -14.19 -12.00 -1.51
C TYR A 19 -15.12 -11.05 -0.77
N PHE A 20 -16.01 -10.37 -1.47
CA PHE A 20 -16.90 -9.35 -0.92
C PHE A 20 -18.35 -9.72 -1.20
N LYS A 21 -19.18 -9.71 -0.15
CA LYS A 21 -20.63 -9.85 -0.31
C LYS A 21 -21.18 -8.65 -1.08
N ASP A 22 -22.25 -8.88 -1.83
CA ASP A 22 -22.99 -7.84 -2.57
C ASP A 22 -22.19 -7.13 -3.70
N ARG A 23 -21.03 -7.69 -4.09
CA ARG A 23 -20.28 -7.24 -5.27
C ARG A 23 -20.30 -8.30 -6.37
N GLN A 24 -20.33 -7.84 -7.61
CA GLN A 24 -20.07 -8.70 -8.77
C GLN A 24 -18.60 -8.67 -9.14
N SER A 25 -18.08 -9.82 -9.51
CA SER A 25 -16.76 -10.00 -10.09
C SER A 25 -16.86 -10.14 -11.59
N THR A 26 -16.02 -9.45 -12.33
CA THR A 26 -15.83 -9.64 -13.76
C THR A 26 -14.37 -9.97 -14.00
N CYS A 27 -14.12 -11.07 -14.69
CA CYS A 27 -12.77 -11.45 -15.09
C CYS A 27 -12.71 -11.72 -16.60
N LEU A 28 -11.53 -11.56 -17.17
CA LEU A 28 -11.22 -11.99 -18.52
C LEU A 28 -10.51 -13.33 -18.45
N LEU A 29 -11.03 -14.31 -19.16
CA LEU A 29 -10.59 -15.69 -19.17
C LEU A 29 -9.90 -16.05 -20.48
N THR A 30 -8.88 -16.90 -20.39
CA THR A 30 -8.25 -17.56 -21.54
C THR A 30 -7.84 -18.99 -21.19
N ARG A 31 -7.52 -19.81 -22.21
CA ARG A 31 -7.02 -21.18 -22.09
C ARG A 31 -5.95 -21.44 -23.15
N ALA A 32 -5.10 -22.43 -22.90
CA ALA A 32 -4.04 -22.82 -23.81
C ALA A 32 -4.59 -23.31 -25.17
N ASP A 33 -5.64 -24.13 -25.16
CA ASP A 33 -6.31 -24.62 -26.36
C ASP A 33 -6.94 -23.48 -27.17
N TRP A 34 -7.61 -22.53 -26.55
CA TRP A 34 -8.16 -21.36 -27.24
C TRP A 34 -7.09 -20.50 -27.91
N TYR A 35 -5.93 -20.35 -27.25
CA TYR A 35 -4.79 -19.64 -27.83
C TYR A 35 -4.27 -20.36 -29.09
N CYS A 36 -4.13 -21.68 -29.01
CA CYS A 36 -3.67 -22.50 -30.12
C CYS A 36 -4.63 -22.47 -31.31
N GLU A 37 -5.93 -22.60 -31.06
CA GLU A 37 -6.98 -22.54 -32.10
C GLU A 37 -6.99 -21.15 -32.75
N HIS A 38 -7.01 -20.08 -31.98
CA HIS A 38 -7.06 -18.71 -32.48
C HIS A 38 -5.84 -18.35 -33.34
N ASN A 39 -4.65 -18.75 -32.88
CA ASN A 39 -3.38 -18.39 -33.55
C ASN A 39 -2.89 -19.49 -34.52
N LYS A 40 -3.61 -20.60 -34.67
CA LYS A 40 -3.25 -21.76 -35.52
C LYS A 40 -1.82 -22.25 -35.24
N CYS A 41 -1.48 -22.43 -33.97
CA CYS A 41 -0.14 -22.81 -33.52
C CYS A 41 -0.19 -23.92 -32.48
N THR A 42 0.96 -24.53 -32.23
CA THR A 42 1.21 -25.33 -31.02
C THR A 42 1.92 -24.46 -29.98
N LEU A 43 1.74 -24.77 -28.74
CA LEU A 43 2.23 -23.94 -27.65
C LEU A 43 2.86 -24.84 -26.57
N ASP A 44 3.96 -24.38 -25.99
CA ASP A 44 4.51 -24.91 -24.77
C ASP A 44 3.78 -24.25 -23.60
N GLU A 45 2.91 -25.02 -22.91
CA GLU A 45 2.07 -24.48 -21.83
C GLU A 45 2.88 -23.86 -20.69
N LYS A 46 4.07 -24.39 -20.36
CA LYS A 46 4.87 -23.91 -19.24
C LYS A 46 5.54 -22.56 -19.56
N LYS A 47 5.98 -22.36 -20.79
CA LYS A 47 6.50 -21.07 -21.25
C LYS A 47 5.38 -20.05 -21.36
N TRP A 48 4.22 -20.46 -21.83
CA TRP A 48 3.04 -19.60 -21.90
C TRP A 48 2.55 -19.20 -20.50
N PHE A 49 2.57 -20.14 -19.54
CA PHE A 49 2.31 -19.85 -18.13
C PHE A 49 3.21 -18.74 -17.61
N THR A 50 4.53 -18.82 -17.83
CA THR A 50 5.49 -17.78 -17.41
C THR A 50 5.09 -16.43 -17.99
N PHE A 51 4.79 -16.35 -19.28
CA PHE A 51 4.34 -15.11 -19.92
C PHE A 51 3.04 -14.57 -19.30
N LEU A 52 2.07 -15.43 -19.02
CA LEU A 52 0.81 -15.02 -18.39
C LEU A 52 1.02 -14.50 -16.96
N MET A 53 1.89 -15.15 -16.17
CA MET A 53 2.22 -14.67 -14.83
C MET A 53 2.89 -13.30 -14.85
N GLU A 54 3.77 -13.05 -15.81
CA GLU A 54 4.43 -11.76 -16.00
C GLU A 54 3.45 -10.65 -16.43
N THR A 55 2.37 -11.00 -17.11
CA THR A 55 1.31 -10.07 -17.54
C THR A 55 0.13 -9.98 -16.56
N GLY A 56 0.30 -10.49 -15.34
CA GLY A 56 -0.67 -10.31 -14.24
C GLY A 56 -1.78 -11.34 -14.18
N PHE A 57 -1.80 -12.34 -15.06
CA PHE A 57 -2.79 -13.42 -14.99
C PHE A 57 -2.59 -14.32 -13.78
N ARG A 58 -3.67 -15.01 -13.42
CA ARG A 58 -3.72 -16.07 -12.41
C ARG A 58 -4.36 -17.30 -13.02
N ARG A 59 -4.19 -18.49 -12.41
CA ARG A 59 -4.77 -19.74 -12.88
C ARG A 59 -5.84 -20.28 -11.93
N ASN A 60 -6.90 -20.80 -12.50
CA ASN A 60 -7.89 -21.61 -11.80
C ASN A 60 -8.31 -22.78 -12.70
N GLY A 61 -7.92 -24.00 -12.34
CA GLY A 61 -8.11 -25.16 -13.20
C GLY A 61 -7.36 -25.04 -14.53
N SER A 62 -8.05 -25.21 -15.63
CA SER A 62 -7.52 -25.01 -16.99
C SER A 62 -7.64 -23.56 -17.49
N PHE A 63 -8.26 -22.68 -16.71
CA PHE A 63 -8.44 -21.29 -17.07
C PHE A 63 -7.34 -20.41 -16.48
N PHE A 64 -6.91 -19.43 -17.27
CA PHE A 64 -6.12 -18.30 -16.84
C PHE A 64 -7.00 -17.06 -16.85
N TYR A 65 -6.90 -16.22 -15.83
CA TYR A 65 -7.77 -15.08 -15.67
C TYR A 65 -7.06 -13.83 -15.15
N ILE A 66 -7.65 -12.69 -15.46
CA ILE A 66 -7.31 -11.39 -14.87
C ILE A 66 -8.60 -10.67 -14.47
N ASP A 67 -8.63 -10.13 -13.26
CA ASP A 67 -9.82 -9.42 -12.75
C ASP A 67 -9.96 -8.04 -13.41
N GLN A 68 -11.17 -7.75 -13.93
CA GLN A 68 -11.53 -6.53 -14.64
C GLN A 68 -12.87 -5.95 -14.15
N CYS A 69 -13.06 -5.93 -12.83
CA CYS A 69 -14.28 -5.42 -12.20
C CYS A 69 -14.46 -3.92 -12.46
N LYS A 70 -15.64 -3.51 -12.96
CA LYS A 70 -15.92 -2.12 -13.36
C LYS A 70 -15.78 -1.10 -12.21
N LYS A 71 -16.15 -1.50 -10.99
CA LYS A 71 -16.20 -0.61 -9.80
C LYS A 71 -15.24 -1.02 -8.67
N CYS A 72 -14.33 -1.97 -8.92
CA CYS A 72 -13.43 -2.49 -7.89
C CYS A 72 -12.05 -2.75 -8.47
N ARG A 73 -11.00 -2.42 -7.71
CA ARG A 73 -9.58 -2.65 -8.05
C ARG A 73 -8.82 -3.37 -6.93
N GLN A 74 -9.52 -4.15 -6.11
CA GLN A 74 -8.94 -4.83 -4.96
C GLN A 74 -8.09 -6.05 -5.32
N CYS A 75 -8.42 -6.78 -6.38
CA CYS A 75 -7.70 -7.98 -6.81
C CYS A 75 -6.40 -7.63 -7.52
N VAL A 76 -5.33 -7.44 -6.76
CA VAL A 76 -4.02 -7.04 -7.28
C VAL A 76 -3.06 -8.23 -7.23
N PRO A 77 -2.51 -8.70 -8.36
CA PRO A 77 -1.48 -9.74 -8.35
C PRO A 77 -0.25 -9.32 -7.55
N ILE A 78 0.27 -10.26 -6.74
CA ILE A 78 1.44 -10.04 -5.89
C ILE A 78 2.49 -11.11 -6.13
N ARG A 79 3.78 -10.72 -6.20
CA ARG A 79 4.93 -11.62 -6.23
C ARG A 79 6.02 -11.19 -5.26
N ILE A 80 6.74 -12.16 -4.72
CA ILE A 80 7.83 -11.96 -3.76
C ILE A 80 9.15 -11.95 -4.49
N LEU A 81 10.04 -11.02 -4.14
CA LEU A 81 11.42 -10.94 -4.63
C LEU A 81 12.29 -11.93 -3.83
N VAL A 82 12.42 -13.15 -4.34
CA VAL A 82 13.01 -14.30 -3.64
C VAL A 82 14.44 -14.04 -3.18
N ASN A 83 15.26 -13.42 -4.04
CA ASN A 83 16.67 -13.18 -3.76
C ASN A 83 16.91 -12.13 -2.68
N GLU A 84 15.94 -11.22 -2.49
CA GLU A 84 15.99 -10.16 -1.50
C GLU A 84 15.21 -10.52 -0.22
N PHE A 85 14.43 -11.59 -0.25
CA PHE A 85 13.56 -11.97 0.86
C PHE A 85 14.35 -12.33 2.12
N SER A 86 14.00 -11.68 3.23
CA SER A 86 14.49 -11.98 4.57
C SER A 86 13.32 -12.19 5.54
N ALA A 87 13.28 -13.33 6.19
CA ALA A 87 12.20 -13.66 7.11
C ALA A 87 12.18 -12.74 8.33
N SER A 88 11.00 -12.20 8.67
CA SER A 88 10.78 -11.40 9.87
C SER A 88 11.00 -12.19 11.17
N LYS A 89 11.05 -11.50 12.31
CA LYS A 89 11.18 -12.15 13.64
C LYS A 89 10.06 -13.17 13.88
N SER A 90 8.82 -12.82 13.56
CA SER A 90 7.67 -13.72 13.70
C SER A 90 7.75 -14.92 12.76
N GLN A 91 8.12 -14.71 11.50
CA GLN A 91 8.31 -15.78 10.51
C GLN A 91 9.44 -16.74 10.92
N ARG A 92 10.57 -16.23 11.43
CA ARG A 92 11.63 -17.09 11.99
C ARG A 92 11.17 -17.89 13.22
N SER A 93 10.26 -17.36 14.02
CA SER A 93 9.64 -18.09 15.12
C SER A 93 8.77 -19.24 14.62
N VAL A 94 7.93 -19.00 13.59
CA VAL A 94 7.13 -20.04 12.94
C VAL A 94 8.03 -21.11 12.31
N TRP A 95 9.11 -20.72 11.66
CA TRP A 95 10.09 -21.66 11.10
C TRP A 95 10.64 -22.61 12.16
N ARG A 96 11.13 -22.07 13.29
CA ARG A 96 11.67 -22.88 14.38
C ARG A 96 10.62 -23.79 15.04
N LYS A 97 9.38 -23.29 15.20
CA LYS A 97 8.27 -24.06 15.76
C LYS A 97 7.89 -25.29 14.93
N ASN A 98 8.17 -25.25 13.63
CA ASN A 98 7.82 -26.28 12.66
C ASN A 98 9.05 -27.03 12.11
N ALA A 99 10.18 -27.01 12.83
CA ALA A 99 11.42 -27.68 12.40
C ALA A 99 11.30 -29.22 12.33
N ASP A 100 10.29 -29.78 12.99
CA ASP A 100 9.94 -31.20 12.99
C ASP A 100 9.06 -31.62 11.81
N ILE A 101 8.59 -30.69 11.00
CA ILE A 101 7.76 -30.98 9.83
C ILE A 101 8.66 -31.44 8.67
N GLU A 102 8.42 -32.65 8.22
CA GLU A 102 9.02 -33.16 6.98
C GLU A 102 8.28 -32.56 5.78
N VAL A 103 9.03 -32.05 4.80
CA VAL A 103 8.48 -31.44 3.58
C VAL A 103 8.94 -32.24 2.37
N ARG A 104 7.99 -32.71 1.56
CA ARG A 104 8.24 -33.51 0.36
C ARG A 104 7.70 -32.80 -0.88
N LEU A 105 8.47 -32.82 -1.95
CA LEU A 105 8.02 -32.34 -3.27
C LEU A 105 7.53 -33.53 -4.10
N GLU A 106 6.21 -33.64 -4.25
CA GLU A 106 5.58 -34.67 -5.08
C GLU A 106 5.39 -34.13 -6.51
N LYS A 107 5.86 -34.91 -7.48
CA LYS A 107 5.81 -34.57 -8.91
C LYS A 107 4.97 -35.56 -9.73
N ASN A 108 4.64 -36.73 -9.16
CA ASN A 108 3.84 -37.73 -9.83
C ASN A 108 2.35 -37.38 -9.70
N LEU A 109 1.71 -37.13 -10.82
CA LEU A 109 0.29 -36.77 -10.91
C LEU A 109 -0.65 -37.82 -10.28
N GLU A 110 -0.28 -39.09 -10.30
CA GLU A 110 -1.06 -40.16 -9.69
C GLU A 110 -1.21 -40.00 -8.17
N ASN A 111 -0.22 -39.38 -7.54
CA ASN A 111 -0.20 -39.13 -6.11
C ASN A 111 -0.86 -37.80 -5.70
N PHE A 112 -1.30 -36.98 -6.65
CA PHE A 112 -1.89 -35.68 -6.31
C PHE A 112 -3.29 -35.81 -5.71
N ILE A 113 -4.04 -36.84 -6.09
CA ILE A 113 -5.43 -37.07 -5.67
C ILE A 113 -5.53 -38.41 -4.96
N THR A 114 -5.26 -38.44 -3.67
CA THR A 114 -5.49 -39.61 -2.81
C THR A 114 -6.71 -39.41 -1.93
N THR A 115 -7.31 -40.51 -1.42
CA THR A 115 -8.44 -40.44 -0.48
C THR A 115 -8.13 -39.56 0.72
N GLU A 116 -6.91 -39.64 1.28
CA GLU A 116 -6.45 -38.83 2.41
C GLU A 116 -6.47 -37.34 2.09
N LYS A 117 -5.93 -36.95 0.91
CA LYS A 117 -5.92 -35.56 0.45
C LYS A 117 -7.31 -35.01 0.18
N VAL A 118 -8.20 -35.80 -0.42
CA VAL A 118 -9.59 -35.42 -0.67
C VAL A 118 -10.35 -35.19 0.65
N LEU A 119 -10.15 -36.07 1.65
CA LEU A 119 -10.75 -35.90 2.97
C LEU A 119 -10.25 -34.63 3.66
N MET A 120 -8.92 -34.42 3.67
CA MET A 120 -8.31 -33.21 4.27
C MET A 120 -8.82 -31.95 3.59
N PHE A 121 -8.87 -31.88 2.25
CA PHE A 121 -9.39 -30.75 1.50
C PHE A 121 -10.85 -30.45 1.83
N ARG A 122 -11.70 -31.49 1.93
CA ARG A 122 -13.11 -31.37 2.27
C ARG A 122 -13.30 -30.76 3.68
N GLU A 123 -12.55 -31.26 4.66
CA GLU A 123 -12.60 -30.75 6.05
C GLU A 123 -12.06 -29.33 6.14
N TYR A 124 -10.99 -29.02 5.42
CA TYR A 124 -10.45 -27.66 5.31
C TYR A 124 -11.49 -26.68 4.71
N ASP A 125 -12.14 -27.05 3.58
CA ASP A 125 -13.13 -26.21 2.93
C ASP A 125 -14.38 -25.99 3.81
N PHE A 126 -14.79 -27.00 4.54
CA PHE A 126 -15.86 -26.88 5.51
C PHE A 126 -15.47 -25.94 6.68
N TYR A 127 -14.27 -26.09 7.23
CA TYR A 127 -13.79 -25.28 8.34
C TYR A 127 -13.68 -23.79 7.97
N HIS A 128 -13.07 -23.47 6.84
CA HIS A 128 -12.77 -22.09 6.44
C HIS A 128 -13.88 -21.40 5.64
N ASN A 129 -14.57 -22.13 4.78
CA ASN A 129 -15.53 -21.59 3.82
C ASN A 129 -16.97 -22.00 4.12
N LYS A 130 -17.20 -22.84 5.16
CA LYS A 130 -18.52 -23.38 5.56
C LYS A 130 -19.25 -24.13 4.44
N LYS A 131 -18.51 -24.63 3.44
CA LYS A 131 -19.06 -25.37 2.31
C LYS A 131 -19.08 -26.86 2.62
N ARG A 132 -20.27 -27.45 2.67
CA ARG A 132 -20.43 -28.91 2.77
C ARG A 132 -20.40 -29.52 1.39
N ARG A 133 -19.32 -30.25 1.06
CA ARG A 133 -19.13 -30.93 -0.22
C ARG A 133 -19.18 -32.43 -0.05
N THR A 134 -19.57 -33.13 -1.11
CA THR A 134 -19.38 -34.58 -1.20
C THR A 134 -17.92 -34.94 -1.41
N MET A 135 -17.57 -36.20 -1.31
CA MET A 135 -16.23 -36.70 -1.68
C MET A 135 -15.96 -36.51 -3.17
N GLU A 136 -16.97 -36.70 -4.00
CA GLU A 136 -16.89 -36.55 -5.46
C GLU A 136 -16.62 -35.09 -5.83
N ASP A 137 -17.42 -34.14 -5.31
CA ASP A 137 -17.21 -32.70 -5.55
C ASP A 137 -15.80 -32.25 -5.10
N SER A 138 -15.35 -32.74 -3.95
CA SER A 138 -14.02 -32.40 -3.40
C SER A 138 -12.92 -32.98 -4.27
N SER A 139 -13.07 -34.20 -4.76
CA SER A 139 -12.14 -34.86 -5.67
C SER A 139 -12.07 -34.14 -7.02
N GLU A 140 -13.22 -33.74 -7.58
CA GLU A 140 -13.28 -32.99 -8.84
C GLU A 140 -12.59 -31.63 -8.74
N LEU A 141 -12.82 -30.91 -7.65
CA LEU A 141 -12.13 -29.62 -7.41
C LEU A 141 -10.60 -29.80 -7.28
N LEU A 142 -10.15 -30.81 -6.55
CA LEU A 142 -8.71 -31.10 -6.45
C LEU A 142 -8.12 -31.51 -7.81
N LYS A 143 -8.88 -32.27 -8.63
CA LYS A 143 -8.48 -32.58 -10.00
C LYS A 143 -8.31 -31.33 -10.83
N ASN A 144 -9.28 -30.42 -10.78
CA ASN A 144 -9.19 -29.15 -11.49
C ASN A 144 -7.97 -28.32 -11.07
N LEU A 145 -7.69 -28.24 -9.78
CA LEU A 145 -6.51 -27.53 -9.27
C LEU A 145 -5.19 -28.18 -9.73
N SER A 146 -5.11 -29.51 -9.70
CA SER A 146 -3.86 -30.25 -9.85
C SER A 146 -3.61 -30.79 -11.28
N GLN A 147 -4.64 -30.92 -12.12
CA GLN A 147 -4.54 -31.55 -13.45
C GLN A 147 -4.97 -30.66 -14.60
N GLY A 148 -5.48 -29.45 -14.32
CA GLY A 148 -5.88 -28.49 -15.35
C GLY A 148 -4.73 -27.80 -16.09
N TYR A 149 -3.49 -28.11 -15.73
CA TYR A 149 -2.28 -27.53 -16.27
C TYR A 149 -1.12 -28.53 -16.13
N SER A 150 -0.20 -28.57 -17.09
CA SER A 150 0.88 -29.56 -17.13
C SER A 150 2.05 -29.29 -16.16
N GLY A 151 2.19 -28.06 -15.68
CA GLY A 151 3.27 -27.62 -14.79
C GLY A 151 2.84 -27.50 -13.32
N VAL A 152 2.33 -28.59 -12.73
CA VAL A 152 1.87 -28.61 -11.34
C VAL A 152 2.75 -29.51 -10.48
N TRP A 153 3.03 -29.08 -9.25
CA TRP A 153 3.63 -29.87 -8.19
C TRP A 153 2.79 -29.78 -6.91
N ASN A 154 2.88 -30.81 -6.04
CA ASN A 154 2.42 -30.71 -4.67
C ASN A 154 3.62 -30.62 -3.73
N LEU A 155 3.62 -29.59 -2.84
CA LEU A 155 4.52 -29.54 -1.70
C LEU A 155 3.75 -30.06 -0.48
N GLU A 156 4.16 -31.20 0.05
CA GLU A 156 3.46 -31.95 1.09
C GLU A 156 4.18 -31.81 2.44
N PHE A 157 3.41 -31.61 3.49
CA PHE A 157 3.88 -31.38 4.84
C PHE A 157 3.45 -32.54 5.74
N TYR A 158 4.42 -33.19 6.41
CA TYR A 158 4.17 -34.35 7.26
C TYR A 158 4.59 -34.07 8.70
N ILE A 159 3.74 -34.42 9.67
CA ILE A 159 4.03 -34.38 11.10
C ILE A 159 4.00 -35.82 11.61
N GLN A 160 5.12 -36.32 12.11
CA GLN A 160 5.24 -37.69 12.58
C GLN A 160 4.72 -38.74 11.57
N GLY A 161 5.03 -38.53 10.30
CA GLY A 161 4.65 -39.43 9.20
C GLY A 161 3.18 -39.29 8.72
N LYS A 162 2.35 -38.42 9.33
CA LYS A 162 1.00 -38.13 8.90
C LYS A 162 0.96 -36.87 8.04
N LEU A 163 0.19 -36.88 6.96
CA LEU A 163 -0.01 -35.72 6.11
C LEU A 163 -0.73 -34.61 6.91
N ALA A 164 -0.12 -33.44 6.97
CA ALA A 164 -0.61 -32.28 7.70
C ALA A 164 -1.02 -31.10 6.81
N GLY A 165 -0.55 -31.06 5.57
CA GLY A 165 -0.91 -30.03 4.60
C GLY A 165 -0.37 -30.28 3.22
N VAL A 166 -0.97 -29.65 2.21
CA VAL A 166 -0.57 -29.73 0.80
C VAL A 166 -0.66 -28.37 0.18
N SER A 167 0.43 -27.93 -0.43
CA SER A 167 0.46 -26.75 -1.30
C SER A 167 0.47 -27.17 -2.76
N VAL A 168 -0.53 -26.78 -3.51
CA VAL A 168 -0.61 -26.96 -4.96
C VAL A 168 0.13 -25.80 -5.61
N LEU A 169 1.23 -26.11 -6.29
CA LEU A 169 2.15 -25.13 -6.89
C LEU A 169 2.15 -25.27 -8.40
N ASP A 170 2.04 -24.14 -9.09
CA ASP A 170 2.23 -24.08 -10.53
C ASP A 170 3.64 -23.57 -10.83
N TYR A 171 4.31 -24.16 -11.81
CA TYR A 171 5.62 -23.69 -12.25
C TYR A 171 5.63 -23.41 -13.75
N GLY A 172 6.45 -22.43 -14.13
CA GLY A 172 6.70 -22.08 -15.52
C GLY A 172 8.16 -22.19 -15.90
N GLU A 173 8.41 -22.29 -17.18
CA GLU A 173 9.74 -22.45 -17.77
C GLU A 173 10.12 -21.24 -18.64
N ASP A 174 11.41 -20.97 -18.74
CA ASP A 174 11.98 -20.01 -19.67
C ASP A 174 12.13 -20.59 -21.09
N GLU A 175 12.68 -19.81 -22.03
CA GLU A 175 12.89 -20.27 -23.42
C GLU A 175 13.79 -21.50 -23.53
N ASN A 176 14.66 -21.74 -22.55
CA ASN A 176 15.59 -22.87 -22.51
C ASN A 176 15.00 -24.12 -21.77
N GLY A 177 13.74 -24.03 -21.29
CA GLY A 177 13.10 -25.09 -20.52
C GLY A 177 13.55 -25.15 -19.05
N LYS A 178 14.23 -24.11 -18.55
CA LYS A 178 14.56 -23.99 -17.14
C LYS A 178 13.39 -23.42 -16.37
N ILE A 179 13.06 -24.01 -15.21
CA ILE A 179 12.03 -23.47 -14.31
C ILE A 179 12.45 -22.08 -13.84
N CYS A 180 11.64 -21.08 -14.12
CA CYS A 180 11.94 -19.67 -13.85
C CYS A 180 10.90 -18.95 -12.99
N CYS A 181 9.71 -19.52 -12.81
CA CYS A 181 8.70 -18.98 -11.91
C CYS A 181 7.95 -20.10 -11.17
N LEU A 182 7.49 -19.77 -9.97
CA LEU A 182 6.64 -20.61 -9.13
C LEU A 182 5.44 -19.78 -8.66
N SER A 183 4.25 -20.37 -8.67
CA SER A 183 3.03 -19.72 -8.21
C SER A 183 2.29 -20.59 -7.20
N SER A 184 1.94 -20.03 -6.04
CA SER A 184 1.01 -20.65 -5.12
C SER A 184 -0.39 -20.59 -5.71
N ASN A 185 -0.97 -21.76 -5.97
CA ASN A 185 -2.34 -21.87 -6.46
C ASN A 185 -3.31 -22.07 -5.30
N TYR A 186 -3.08 -23.09 -4.48
CA TYR A 186 -3.94 -23.39 -3.36
C TYR A 186 -3.16 -24.09 -2.24
N PHE A 187 -3.50 -23.75 -0.97
CA PHE A 187 -2.98 -24.45 0.21
C PHE A 187 -4.12 -24.92 1.07
N TYR A 188 -4.11 -26.21 1.43
CA TYR A 188 -5.05 -26.80 2.39
C TYR A 188 -4.32 -27.69 3.38
N TYR A 189 -4.87 -27.84 4.59
CA TYR A 189 -4.19 -28.51 5.70
C TYR A 189 -5.18 -29.11 6.67
N ASP A 190 -4.68 -30.02 7.51
CA ASP A 190 -5.42 -30.62 8.61
C ASP A 190 -5.86 -29.56 9.63
N VAL A 191 -7.17 -29.42 9.81
CA VAL A 191 -7.78 -28.43 10.70
C VAL A 191 -7.90 -28.89 12.15
N SER A 192 -7.23 -29.98 12.55
CA SER A 192 -7.12 -30.42 13.93
C SER A 192 -6.31 -29.43 14.78
N GLN A 193 -6.60 -29.39 16.08
CA GLN A 193 -5.94 -28.44 17.00
C GLN A 193 -4.40 -28.50 16.98
N PRO A 194 -3.75 -29.67 16.94
CA PRO A 194 -2.29 -29.76 16.92
C PRO A 194 -1.66 -29.09 15.68
N VAL A 195 -2.38 -29.03 14.55
CA VAL A 195 -1.91 -28.39 13.30
C VAL A 195 -2.27 -26.91 13.27
N LEU A 196 -3.49 -26.54 13.66
CA LEU A 196 -3.97 -25.15 13.66
C LEU A 196 -3.07 -24.21 14.46
N ILE A 197 -2.60 -24.62 15.63
CA ILE A 197 -1.75 -23.80 16.50
C ILE A 197 -0.34 -23.56 15.92
N ARG A 198 0.09 -24.30 14.90
CA ARG A 198 1.44 -24.25 14.32
C ARG A 198 1.64 -23.12 13.31
N SER A 199 0.58 -22.43 12.87
CA SER A 199 0.64 -21.42 11.80
C SER A 199 1.21 -22.02 10.49
N ILE A 200 0.73 -23.24 10.14
CA ILE A 200 1.26 -24.00 9.02
C ILE A 200 1.14 -23.27 7.67
N GLY A 201 0.14 -22.41 7.50
CA GLY A 201 0.00 -21.57 6.29
C GLY A 201 1.13 -20.55 6.13
N VAL A 202 1.66 -20.00 7.23
CA VAL A 202 2.85 -19.15 7.17
C VAL A 202 4.09 -19.99 6.86
N PHE A 203 4.17 -21.17 7.46
CA PHE A 203 5.28 -22.09 7.24
C PHE A 203 5.34 -22.59 5.78
N SER A 204 4.18 -22.87 5.15
CA SER A 204 4.13 -23.30 3.74
C SER A 204 4.72 -22.24 2.81
N VAL A 205 4.31 -20.96 2.96
CA VAL A 205 4.86 -19.87 2.16
C VAL A 205 6.38 -19.73 2.33
N LEU A 206 6.89 -19.88 3.55
CA LEU A 206 8.35 -19.84 3.80
C LEU A 206 9.08 -21.00 3.11
N LYS A 207 8.49 -22.21 3.10
CA LYS A 207 9.04 -23.38 2.40
C LYS A 207 8.96 -23.25 0.88
N GLU A 208 7.93 -22.63 0.37
CA GLU A 208 7.79 -22.33 -1.05
C GLU A 208 8.84 -21.31 -1.51
N ILE A 209 9.12 -20.28 -0.69
CA ILE A 209 10.23 -19.35 -0.95
C ILE A 209 11.59 -20.04 -0.87
N GLU A 210 11.80 -20.97 0.09
CA GLU A 210 13.02 -21.77 0.17
C GLU A 210 13.20 -22.65 -1.07
N LEU A 211 12.12 -23.28 -1.56
CA LEU A 211 12.12 -24.04 -2.80
C LEU A 211 12.51 -23.16 -4.00
N CYS A 212 11.96 -21.95 -4.10
CA CYS A 212 12.34 -20.99 -5.13
C CYS A 212 13.84 -20.66 -5.08
N LYS A 213 14.40 -20.42 -3.88
CA LYS A 213 15.84 -20.17 -3.71
C LYS A 213 16.69 -21.36 -4.19
N THR A 214 16.28 -22.59 -3.84
CA THR A 214 16.96 -23.81 -4.25
C THR A 214 16.95 -24.02 -5.77
N LEU A 215 15.86 -23.62 -6.43
CA LEU A 215 15.69 -23.71 -7.89
C LEU A 215 16.30 -22.52 -8.65
N GLY A 216 16.78 -21.48 -7.94
CA GLY A 216 17.30 -20.26 -8.55
C GLY A 216 16.21 -19.40 -9.19
N ILE A 217 14.99 -19.45 -8.68
CA ILE A 217 13.83 -18.68 -9.13
C ILE A 217 13.85 -17.30 -8.43
N SER A 218 13.75 -16.22 -9.20
CA SER A 218 13.79 -14.85 -8.68
C SER A 218 12.43 -14.35 -8.19
N TYR A 219 11.33 -14.86 -8.75
CA TYR A 219 9.97 -14.39 -8.47
C TYR A 219 9.06 -15.52 -8.02
N TYR A 220 8.46 -15.36 -6.84
CA TYR A 220 7.44 -16.26 -6.33
C TYR A 220 6.07 -15.56 -6.32
N TYR A 221 5.13 -16.06 -7.12
CA TYR A 221 3.79 -15.49 -7.28
C TYR A 221 2.85 -16.00 -6.20
N LEU A 222 2.46 -15.13 -5.27
CA LEU A 222 1.65 -15.48 -4.10
C LEU A 222 0.14 -15.27 -4.31
N GLY A 223 -0.31 -15.14 -5.55
CA GLY A 223 -1.72 -14.97 -5.91
C GLY A 223 -2.16 -13.52 -5.93
N LEU A 224 -3.34 -13.23 -5.38
CA LEU A 224 -3.92 -11.89 -5.33
C LEU A 224 -3.76 -11.29 -3.93
N TYR A 225 -3.41 -10.03 -3.86
CA TYR A 225 -3.50 -9.19 -2.69
C TYR A 225 -4.80 -8.39 -2.73
N LEU A 226 -5.53 -8.36 -1.62
CA LEU A 226 -6.74 -7.55 -1.44
C LEU A 226 -6.62 -6.83 -0.10
N SER A 227 -6.49 -5.52 -0.11
CA SER A 227 -6.26 -4.71 1.11
C SER A 227 -7.41 -4.83 2.12
N GLU A 228 -8.65 -4.83 1.66
CA GLU A 228 -9.87 -4.91 2.48
C GLU A 228 -10.23 -6.36 2.91
N CYS A 229 -9.57 -7.38 2.38
CA CYS A 229 -9.88 -8.77 2.69
C CYS A 229 -8.88 -9.37 3.68
N ARG A 230 -9.29 -9.60 4.94
CA ARG A 230 -8.44 -10.20 6.00
C ARG A 230 -7.80 -11.53 5.60
N LYS A 231 -8.48 -12.33 4.76
CA LYS A 231 -7.98 -13.63 4.27
C LYS A 231 -6.87 -13.48 3.22
N MET A 232 -6.67 -12.29 2.65
CA MET A 232 -5.77 -12.05 1.52
C MET A 232 -4.71 -10.98 1.78
N ASN A 233 -4.97 -10.05 2.72
CA ASN A 233 -4.08 -8.92 2.98
C ASN A 233 -2.76 -9.29 3.69
N TYR A 234 -2.68 -10.48 4.33
CA TYR A 234 -1.46 -10.97 4.99
C TYR A 234 -0.26 -11.16 4.04
N LYS A 235 -0.50 -11.23 2.74
CA LYS A 235 0.53 -11.52 1.73
C LYS A 235 1.63 -10.46 1.65
N ILE A 236 1.32 -9.22 2.00
CA ILE A 236 2.28 -8.12 2.10
C ILE A 236 3.30 -8.28 3.25
N ASN A 237 3.11 -9.25 4.14
CA ASN A 237 4.06 -9.55 5.22
C ASN A 237 5.32 -10.30 4.74
N TYR A 238 5.35 -10.75 3.47
CA TYR A 238 6.50 -11.39 2.86
C TYR A 238 7.27 -10.38 2.00
N LYS A 239 8.19 -9.66 2.61
CA LYS A 239 8.91 -8.54 2.02
C LYS A 239 10.33 -8.90 1.58
N PRO A 240 10.87 -8.28 0.51
CA PRO A 240 10.19 -7.34 -0.38
C PRO A 240 9.29 -8.05 -1.40
N TYR A 241 8.30 -7.33 -1.91
CA TYR A 241 7.36 -7.84 -2.91
C TYR A 241 7.05 -6.79 -3.99
N GLU A 242 6.46 -7.26 -5.07
CA GLU A 242 5.92 -6.42 -6.15
C GLU A 242 4.41 -6.62 -6.29
N LEU A 243 3.72 -5.55 -6.65
CA LEU A 243 2.31 -5.55 -7.05
C LEU A 243 2.20 -5.26 -8.54
N PHE A 244 1.24 -5.91 -9.20
CA PHE A 244 0.95 -5.66 -10.62
C PHE A 244 -0.03 -4.48 -10.74
N LEU A 245 0.51 -3.30 -11.03
CA LEU A 245 -0.24 -2.05 -11.10
C LEU A 245 -0.03 -1.39 -12.46
N ASN A 246 -1.11 -0.94 -13.11
CA ASN A 246 -1.05 -0.29 -14.41
C ASN A 246 -0.23 -1.08 -15.45
N GLU A 247 -0.51 -2.39 -15.53
CA GLU A 247 0.14 -3.33 -16.46
C GLU A 247 1.66 -3.52 -16.24
N LYS A 248 2.16 -3.21 -15.04
CA LYS A 248 3.57 -3.38 -14.67
C LYS A 248 3.73 -3.93 -13.26
N TRP A 249 4.78 -4.70 -13.05
CA TRP A 249 5.23 -5.08 -11.72
C TRP A 249 5.98 -3.91 -11.07
N VAL A 250 5.43 -3.44 -9.96
CA VAL A 250 5.98 -2.32 -9.20
C VAL A 250 6.48 -2.85 -7.86
N LYS A 251 7.78 -2.69 -7.61
CA LYS A 251 8.38 -3.07 -6.33
C LYS A 251 7.81 -2.19 -5.23
N MET A 252 7.22 -2.85 -4.25
CA MET A 252 6.73 -2.16 -3.07
C MET A 252 7.85 -2.08 -2.04
N PRO A 253 7.94 -0.96 -1.33
CA PRO A 253 8.99 -0.75 -0.33
C PRO A 253 9.00 -1.85 0.75
N SER A 254 10.18 -2.15 1.29
CA SER A 254 10.37 -3.20 2.31
C SER A 254 9.66 -2.90 3.63
N ASP A 255 9.46 -1.60 3.91
CA ASP A 255 8.57 -1.08 4.94
C ASP A 255 7.44 -0.28 4.29
N ILE A 256 6.31 -0.93 4.01
CA ILE A 256 5.10 -0.28 3.47
C ILE A 256 4.65 0.89 4.36
N GLU A 257 5.06 0.88 5.60
CA GLU A 257 4.74 1.95 6.53
C GLU A 257 5.66 3.16 6.42
N SER A 258 6.84 3.09 5.75
CA SER A 258 7.80 4.20 5.72
C SER A 258 8.41 4.56 4.37
N GLU A 259 8.18 3.78 3.32
CA GLU A 259 8.75 4.07 2.00
C GLU A 259 7.67 4.43 0.98
N ILE A 260 7.86 5.56 0.34
CA ILE A 260 7.01 6.08 -0.74
C ILE A 260 7.75 5.90 -2.05
N ASN A 261 7.11 5.25 -3.00
CA ASN A 261 7.59 5.25 -4.38
C ASN A 261 7.29 6.62 -5.00
N ARG A 262 8.28 7.50 -5.07
CA ARG A 262 8.13 8.87 -5.57
C ARG A 262 7.82 8.94 -7.06
N ASP A 263 8.08 7.88 -7.81
CA ASP A 263 7.78 7.79 -9.25
C ASP A 263 6.35 7.28 -9.51
N LEU A 264 5.67 6.75 -8.48
CA LEU A 264 4.32 6.25 -8.58
C LEU A 264 3.31 7.30 -8.09
N ILE A 265 2.55 7.89 -9.01
CA ILE A 265 1.44 8.80 -8.67
C ILE A 265 0.11 8.13 -8.96
N ILE A 266 -0.64 7.82 -7.90
CA ILE A 266 -2.02 7.32 -7.99
C ILE A 266 -2.91 8.48 -8.42
N LYS A 267 -3.57 8.35 -9.58
CA LYS A 267 -4.43 9.42 -10.12
C LYS A 267 -5.75 9.50 -9.38
N PHE A 268 -6.09 10.70 -8.97
CA PHE A 268 -7.41 11.03 -8.42
C PHE A 268 -8.41 11.35 -9.53
N PRO A 269 -9.73 11.15 -9.29
CA PRO A 269 -10.78 11.61 -10.18
C PRO A 269 -10.74 13.13 -10.34
N LYS A 270 -11.30 13.64 -11.41
CA LYS A 270 -11.46 15.09 -11.59
C LYS A 270 -12.59 15.64 -10.71
N SER A 271 -12.50 16.92 -10.34
CA SER A 271 -13.57 17.62 -9.63
C SER A 271 -14.91 17.48 -10.37
N GLY A 272 -15.98 17.20 -9.61
CA GLY A 272 -17.33 17.00 -10.15
C GLY A 272 -17.57 15.64 -10.84
N GLU A 273 -16.57 14.77 -10.96
CA GLU A 273 -16.69 13.51 -11.66
C GLU A 273 -17.43 12.43 -10.82
N LEU A 274 -17.20 12.39 -9.51
CA LEU A 274 -17.81 11.41 -8.60
C LEU A 274 -18.85 12.03 -7.65
N PHE A 275 -18.67 13.27 -7.26
CA PHE A 275 -19.52 13.97 -6.28
C PHE A 275 -20.04 15.29 -6.84
N ARG A 276 -21.24 15.66 -6.41
CA ARG A 276 -21.81 16.98 -6.74
C ARG A 276 -21.12 18.15 -6.01
N HIS A 277 -20.38 17.83 -4.93
CA HIS A 277 -19.61 18.84 -4.20
C HIS A 277 -18.33 19.16 -4.96
N PRO A 278 -18.07 20.42 -5.31
CA PRO A 278 -16.97 20.80 -6.21
C PRO A 278 -15.59 20.55 -5.61
N ASP A 279 -15.48 20.46 -4.29
CA ASP A 279 -14.19 20.31 -3.59
C ASP A 279 -13.84 18.86 -3.30
N ILE A 280 -14.83 17.94 -3.22
CA ILE A 280 -14.60 16.53 -2.89
C ILE A 280 -14.36 15.75 -4.17
N LEU A 281 -13.17 15.13 -4.28
CA LEU A 281 -12.76 14.36 -5.44
C LEU A 281 -13.03 12.87 -5.28
N CYS A 282 -12.74 12.30 -4.12
CA CYS A 282 -13.06 10.92 -3.80
C CYS A 282 -13.14 10.70 -2.28
N VAL A 283 -13.61 9.51 -1.93
CA VAL A 283 -13.78 9.05 -0.54
C VAL A 283 -13.13 7.69 -0.41
N THR A 284 -12.36 7.46 0.67
CA THR A 284 -11.75 6.17 0.98
C THR A 284 -11.95 5.81 2.44
N GLU A 285 -11.88 4.54 2.79
CA GLU A 285 -11.95 4.10 4.19
C GLU A 285 -10.61 4.28 4.92
N ASP A 286 -9.51 4.09 4.18
CA ASP A 286 -8.15 4.20 4.71
C ASP A 286 -7.36 5.27 3.97
N MET A 287 -6.24 5.68 4.60
CA MET A 287 -5.31 6.67 4.08
C MET A 287 -3.90 6.05 3.93
N PRO A 288 -3.69 5.16 2.92
CA PRO A 288 -2.39 4.56 2.66
C PRO A 288 -1.35 5.62 2.30
N LEU A 289 -0.11 5.41 2.74
CA LEU A 289 0.98 6.37 2.58
C LEU A 289 1.20 6.81 1.13
N GLN A 290 1.18 5.85 0.19
CA GLN A 290 1.34 6.14 -1.24
C GLN A 290 0.19 6.97 -1.81
N LEU A 291 -1.05 6.76 -1.32
CA LEU A 291 -2.21 7.55 -1.73
C LEU A 291 -2.10 8.97 -1.18
N LEU A 292 -1.69 9.13 0.09
CA LEU A 292 -1.47 10.42 0.72
C LEU A 292 -0.38 11.23 -0.01
N TYR A 293 0.76 10.60 -0.36
CA TYR A 293 1.80 11.24 -1.17
C TYR A 293 1.26 11.68 -2.54
N SER A 294 0.55 10.76 -3.22
CA SER A 294 -0.03 11.04 -4.52
C SER A 294 -1.08 12.16 -4.49
N ALA A 295 -1.77 12.33 -3.36
CA ALA A 295 -2.72 13.41 -3.14
C ALA A 295 -2.00 14.76 -3.08
N TYR A 296 -0.98 14.91 -2.23
CA TYR A 296 -0.20 16.15 -2.14
C TYR A 296 0.46 16.52 -3.47
N MET A 297 0.99 15.56 -4.21
CA MET A 297 1.53 15.77 -5.56
C MET A 297 0.49 16.30 -6.56
N GLN A 298 -0.80 16.18 -6.28
CA GLN A 298 -1.91 16.65 -7.12
C GLN A 298 -2.70 17.79 -6.46
N GLY A 299 -2.17 18.38 -5.39
CA GLY A 299 -2.82 19.50 -4.67
C GLY A 299 -4.04 19.09 -3.84
N ILE A 300 -4.14 17.81 -3.50
CA ILE A 300 -5.26 17.20 -2.79
C ILE A 300 -4.82 16.91 -1.36
N PHE A 301 -5.70 17.12 -0.40
CA PHE A 301 -5.46 16.81 1.01
C PHE A 301 -6.65 16.06 1.63
N PRO A 302 -6.45 15.30 2.72
CA PRO A 302 -7.54 14.65 3.44
C PRO A 302 -8.16 15.60 4.45
N TRP A 303 -9.50 15.66 4.50
CA TRP A 303 -10.23 16.40 5.53
C TRP A 303 -11.47 15.62 5.94
N PHE A 304 -11.52 15.12 7.15
CA PHE A 304 -12.62 14.32 7.69
C PHE A 304 -12.57 14.33 9.21
N ASN A 305 -13.67 13.97 9.87
CA ASN A 305 -13.73 13.82 11.31
C ASN A 305 -13.92 12.32 11.66
N GLU A 306 -12.87 11.70 12.17
CA GLU A 306 -12.89 10.28 12.52
C GLU A 306 -13.81 9.98 13.71
N ASP A 307 -13.98 10.90 14.65
CA ASP A 307 -14.86 10.75 15.81
C ASP A 307 -16.35 10.71 15.41
N ASP A 308 -16.72 11.33 14.29
CA ASP A 308 -18.06 11.27 13.71
C ASP A 308 -18.27 10.03 12.83
N GLY A 309 -17.25 9.18 12.68
CA GLY A 309 -17.26 7.98 11.84
C GLY A 309 -17.15 8.30 10.34
N ASP A 310 -16.67 9.49 9.98
CA ASP A 310 -16.51 9.88 8.60
C ASP A 310 -15.43 9.06 7.90
N PRO A 311 -15.67 8.67 6.63
CA PRO A 311 -14.61 8.17 5.77
C PRO A 311 -13.62 9.28 5.42
N VAL A 312 -12.46 8.93 4.90
CA VAL A 312 -11.46 9.91 4.45
C VAL A 312 -11.98 10.67 3.21
N LEU A 313 -12.22 11.95 3.35
CA LEU A 313 -12.63 12.83 2.25
C LEU A 313 -11.38 13.46 1.64
N TRP A 314 -11.16 13.25 0.34
CA TRP A 314 -10.05 13.83 -0.42
C TRP A 314 -10.53 15.09 -1.13
N GLN A 315 -9.94 16.22 -0.79
CA GLN A 315 -10.42 17.54 -1.19
C GLN A 315 -9.38 18.35 -1.97
N CYS A 316 -9.87 19.11 -2.92
CA CYS A 316 -9.14 20.17 -3.63
C CYS A 316 -10.10 21.36 -3.83
N PRO A 317 -10.17 22.30 -2.90
CA PRO A 317 -11.11 23.42 -2.93
C PRO A 317 -10.99 24.29 -4.20
N GLU A 318 -12.10 24.94 -4.58
CA GLU A 318 -12.13 25.89 -5.72
C GLU A 318 -11.26 27.12 -5.48
N GLU A 319 -11.11 27.51 -4.21
CA GLU A 319 -10.18 28.53 -3.76
C GLU A 319 -9.14 27.92 -2.83
N ARG A 320 -7.87 28.20 -3.10
CA ARG A 320 -6.75 27.72 -2.28
C ARG A 320 -6.05 28.87 -1.60
N PHE A 321 -5.85 28.77 -0.29
CA PHE A 321 -5.18 29.81 0.49
C PHE A 321 -3.67 29.52 0.59
N VAL A 322 -2.85 30.43 0.08
CA VAL A 322 -1.40 30.22 -0.07
C VAL A 322 -0.60 31.48 0.31
N ILE A 323 0.67 31.28 0.69
CA ILE A 323 1.62 32.37 0.88
C ILE A 323 2.76 32.17 -0.11
N PHE A 324 3.07 33.20 -0.90
CA PHE A 324 4.21 33.25 -1.80
C PHE A 324 5.36 34.08 -1.20
N PRO A 325 6.62 33.88 -1.65
CA PRO A 325 7.76 34.66 -1.17
C PRO A 325 7.56 36.18 -1.28
N GLU A 326 6.97 36.64 -2.37
CA GLU A 326 6.73 38.05 -2.67
C GLU A 326 5.63 38.69 -1.79
N ASP A 327 4.72 37.88 -1.29
CA ASP A 327 3.60 38.34 -0.44
C ASP A 327 3.94 38.21 1.07
N PHE A 328 4.94 37.39 1.41
CA PHE A 328 5.26 37.10 2.80
C PHE A 328 5.78 38.35 3.53
N HIS A 329 5.14 38.67 4.63
CA HIS A 329 5.56 39.77 5.46
C HIS A 329 5.41 39.49 6.97
N VAL A 330 6.21 40.15 7.77
CA VAL A 330 6.24 40.00 9.22
C VAL A 330 5.84 41.31 9.88
N SER A 331 4.81 41.27 10.75
CA SER A 331 4.35 42.44 11.48
C SER A 331 5.42 43.06 12.38
N LYS A 332 5.30 44.38 12.62
CA LYS A 332 6.21 45.12 13.51
C LYS A 332 6.25 44.54 14.94
N SER A 333 5.07 44.04 15.43
CA SER A 333 4.94 43.43 16.75
C SER A 333 5.79 42.16 16.89
N ILE A 334 5.66 41.24 15.90
CA ILE A 334 6.44 39.99 15.87
C ILE A 334 7.95 40.29 15.71
N LYS A 335 8.33 41.24 14.84
CA LYS A 335 9.72 41.66 14.71
C LYS A 335 10.32 42.19 16.06
N LYS A 336 9.47 42.92 16.83
CA LYS A 336 9.89 43.39 18.17
C LYS A 336 9.98 42.23 19.15
N PHE A 337 9.04 41.29 19.11
CA PHE A 337 9.05 40.08 19.93
C PHE A 337 10.31 39.24 19.68
N LEU A 338 10.65 38.96 18.43
CA LEU A 338 11.81 38.16 18.04
C LEU A 338 13.18 38.77 18.52
N LYS A 339 13.25 40.08 18.72
CA LYS A 339 14.45 40.71 19.32
C LYS A 339 14.68 40.38 20.81
N LYS A 340 13.62 39.98 21.52
CA LYS A 340 13.63 39.59 22.94
C LYS A 340 13.22 38.12 23.12
N ASN A 341 13.36 37.36 22.09
CA ASN A 341 12.87 35.98 21.99
C ASN A 341 13.31 35.13 23.19
N PRO A 342 12.37 34.62 24.00
CA PRO A 342 12.68 33.76 25.14
C PRO A 342 12.72 32.26 24.76
N TYR A 343 12.47 31.92 23.49
CA TYR A 343 12.29 30.57 23.03
C TYR A 343 13.55 30.03 22.33
N ARG A 344 13.70 28.71 22.42
CA ARG A 344 14.59 27.90 21.61
C ARG A 344 13.76 27.11 20.62
N TYR A 345 14.29 26.88 19.42
CA TYR A 345 13.61 26.13 18.38
C TYR A 345 14.37 24.84 18.05
N THR A 346 13.61 23.80 17.69
CA THR A 346 14.15 22.57 17.12
C THR A 346 13.30 22.15 15.93
N VAL A 347 13.79 21.21 15.14
CA VAL A 347 13.09 20.66 13.99
C VAL A 347 13.20 19.14 14.06
N ASP A 348 12.07 18.44 13.98
CA ASP A 348 11.98 16.97 13.98
C ASP A 348 12.53 16.29 15.27
N ASN A 349 12.49 16.98 16.40
CA ASN A 349 12.97 16.41 17.66
C ASN A 349 11.87 15.59 18.37
N CYS A 350 10.61 15.97 18.23
CA CYS A 350 9.50 15.29 18.87
C CYS A 350 8.21 15.41 18.05
N PHE A 351 8.25 14.95 16.79
CA PHE A 351 7.13 15.01 15.85
C PHE A 351 5.83 14.43 16.43
N ASP A 352 5.91 13.25 17.06
CA ASP A 352 4.75 12.58 17.67
C ASP A 352 4.07 13.47 18.73
N GLU A 353 4.85 14.18 19.55
CA GLU A 353 4.30 15.08 20.58
C GLU A 353 3.70 16.35 19.96
N VAL A 354 4.34 16.92 18.94
CA VAL A 354 3.77 18.06 18.19
C VAL A 354 2.42 17.69 17.59
N LEU A 355 2.33 16.54 16.91
CA LEU A 355 1.11 16.04 16.31
C LEU A 355 0.02 15.82 17.36
N LYS A 356 0.37 15.23 18.50
CA LYS A 356 -0.53 15.03 19.63
C LYS A 356 -1.00 16.37 20.22
N GLN A 357 -0.13 17.36 20.43
CA GLN A 357 -0.53 18.67 20.94
C GLN A 357 -1.44 19.40 19.95
N CYS A 358 -1.21 19.26 18.65
CA CYS A 358 -2.11 19.79 17.61
C CYS A 358 -3.50 19.15 17.66
N SER A 359 -3.60 17.85 17.98
CA SER A 359 -4.88 17.16 18.11
C SER A 359 -5.68 17.56 19.36
N LEU A 360 -5.01 18.06 20.40
CA LEU A 360 -5.63 18.50 21.65
C LEU A 360 -6.04 19.98 21.63
N GLN A 361 -5.64 20.72 20.58
CA GLN A 361 -5.89 22.16 20.51
C GLN A 361 -7.36 22.45 20.22
N GLU A 362 -8.06 23.04 21.18
CA GLU A 362 -9.42 23.54 20.98
C GLU A 362 -9.42 24.72 19.98
N ARG A 363 -10.39 24.71 19.07
CA ARG A 363 -10.57 25.75 18.05
C ARG A 363 -11.95 26.35 18.12
N PRO A 364 -12.10 27.69 18.09
CA PRO A 364 -13.39 28.34 18.12
C PRO A 364 -14.29 27.84 16.96
N GLY A 365 -15.51 27.41 17.31
CA GLY A 365 -16.49 26.95 16.32
C GLY A 365 -16.33 25.51 15.82
N GLN A 366 -15.32 24.76 16.27
CA GLN A 366 -15.08 23.38 15.90
C GLN A 366 -15.32 22.46 17.10
N LYS A 367 -16.20 21.45 16.94
CA LYS A 367 -16.36 20.38 17.92
C LYS A 367 -15.38 19.24 17.58
N GLY A 368 -14.48 18.91 18.54
CA GLY A 368 -13.49 17.87 18.34
C GLY A 368 -12.30 18.29 17.48
N THR A 369 -11.54 17.31 17.01
CA THR A 369 -10.37 17.50 16.15
C THR A 369 -10.46 16.64 14.91
N TRP A 370 -9.99 17.15 13.77
CA TRP A 370 -9.82 16.34 12.57
C TRP A 370 -8.57 15.46 12.62
N ILE A 371 -7.69 15.66 13.61
CA ILE A 371 -6.46 14.88 13.80
C ILE A 371 -6.78 13.64 14.64
N GLY A 372 -7.45 12.67 14.04
CA GLY A 372 -7.77 11.38 14.64
C GLY A 372 -6.65 10.33 14.51
N PRO A 373 -6.87 9.11 15.01
CA PRO A 373 -5.90 8.00 14.94
C PRO A 373 -5.37 7.68 13.54
N LYS A 374 -6.19 7.76 12.49
CA LYS A 374 -5.76 7.53 11.10
C LYS A 374 -4.77 8.61 10.63
N ILE A 375 -5.09 9.87 10.91
CA ILE A 375 -4.22 11.01 10.63
C ILE A 375 -2.90 10.84 11.38
N MET A 376 -2.94 10.61 12.69
CA MET A 376 -1.74 10.44 13.51
C MET A 376 -0.84 9.32 13.00
N LYS A 377 -1.43 8.18 12.65
CA LYS A 377 -0.68 7.05 12.07
C LYS A 377 0.00 7.42 10.75
N SER A 378 -0.75 7.99 9.81
CA SER A 378 -0.24 8.25 8.46
C SER A 378 0.79 9.37 8.42
N TYR A 379 0.62 10.44 9.20
CA TYR A 379 1.60 11.53 9.24
C TYR A 379 2.87 11.16 10.02
N ASN A 380 2.79 10.28 11.04
CA ASN A 380 3.98 9.68 11.64
C ASN A 380 4.78 8.83 10.64
N LEU A 381 4.09 8.11 9.76
CA LEU A 381 4.74 7.36 8.68
C LEU A 381 5.36 8.31 7.63
N PHE A 382 4.67 9.41 7.30
CA PHE A 382 5.19 10.46 6.43
C PHE A 382 6.44 11.13 7.01
N HIS A 383 6.45 11.35 8.33
CA HIS A 383 7.64 11.85 9.01
C HIS A 383 8.82 10.88 8.89
N ARG A 384 8.61 9.59 9.13
CA ARG A 384 9.65 8.55 8.94
C ARG A 384 10.14 8.45 7.49
N ALA A 385 9.29 8.77 6.52
CA ALA A 385 9.65 8.86 5.11
C ALA A 385 10.37 10.17 4.73
N GLY A 386 10.57 11.09 5.69
CA GLY A 386 11.23 12.37 5.49
C GLY A 386 10.40 13.34 4.66
N ILE A 387 9.06 13.32 4.81
CA ILE A 387 8.14 14.23 4.12
C ILE A 387 7.43 15.15 5.09
N SER A 388 6.87 14.63 6.20
CA SER A 388 6.32 15.48 7.27
C SER A 388 7.41 15.91 8.23
N HIS A 389 7.37 17.18 8.59
CA HIS A 389 8.34 17.81 9.46
C HIS A 389 7.64 18.64 10.54
N SER A 390 8.24 18.69 11.73
CA SER A 390 7.77 19.53 12.83
C SER A 390 8.77 20.61 13.16
N VAL A 391 8.24 21.71 13.65
CA VAL A 391 9.03 22.78 14.32
C VAL A 391 8.53 22.89 15.74
N GLU A 392 9.42 22.67 16.70
CA GLU A 392 9.15 22.74 18.13
C GLU A 392 9.66 24.04 18.73
N VAL A 393 8.90 24.57 19.67
CA VAL A 393 9.27 25.76 20.47
C VAL A 393 9.41 25.37 21.91
N TRP A 394 10.53 25.70 22.51
CA TRP A 394 10.87 25.33 23.88
C TRP A 394 11.10 26.55 24.77
N LYS A 395 10.56 26.48 26.00
CA LYS A 395 10.82 27.42 27.08
C LYS A 395 11.13 26.64 28.35
N ASP A 396 12.25 26.91 28.96
CA ASP A 396 12.71 26.25 30.19
C ASP A 396 12.69 24.71 30.12
N GLY A 397 13.06 24.16 28.94
CA GLY A 397 13.09 22.73 28.68
C GLY A 397 11.70 22.07 28.45
N LYS A 398 10.61 22.87 28.45
CA LYS A 398 9.25 22.39 28.18
C LYS A 398 8.78 22.84 26.80
N LEU A 399 7.97 22.00 26.15
CA LEU A 399 7.35 22.33 24.88
C LEU A 399 6.33 23.48 25.07
N ALA A 400 6.55 24.59 24.39
CA ALA A 400 5.78 25.83 24.54
C ALA A 400 4.84 26.11 23.36
N GLY A 401 5.08 25.44 22.22
CA GLY A 401 4.29 25.55 20.99
C GLY A 401 4.98 24.83 19.86
N GLY A 402 4.37 24.84 18.69
CA GLY A 402 4.93 24.20 17.51
C GLY A 402 3.92 24.09 16.37
N PHE A 403 4.37 23.53 15.27
CA PHE A 403 3.53 23.19 14.12
C PHE A 403 4.15 22.04 13.33
N TYR A 404 3.37 21.44 12.44
CA TYR A 404 3.88 20.46 11.49
C TYR A 404 3.27 20.68 10.10
N GLY A 405 3.91 20.08 9.12
CA GLY A 405 3.47 20.08 7.73
C GLY A 405 4.36 19.23 6.85
N GLU A 406 4.00 19.10 5.57
CA GLU A 406 4.71 18.31 4.58
C GLU A 406 5.58 19.19 3.70
N LEU A 407 6.80 18.71 3.42
CA LEU A 407 7.71 19.35 2.48
C LEU A 407 7.92 18.46 1.27
N ILE A 408 7.43 18.91 0.12
CA ILE A 408 7.62 18.22 -1.14
C ILE A 408 8.10 19.22 -2.19
N GLY A 409 9.29 19.01 -2.72
CA GLY A 409 9.88 19.96 -3.66
C GLY A 409 10.10 21.35 -3.04
N GLY A 410 9.59 22.38 -3.69
CA GLY A 410 9.60 23.76 -3.20
C GLY A 410 8.31 24.16 -2.46
N VAL A 411 7.45 23.22 -2.07
CA VAL A 411 6.16 23.48 -1.44
C VAL A 411 6.12 22.93 -0.02
N PHE A 412 5.71 23.78 0.93
CA PHE A 412 5.43 23.38 2.30
C PHE A 412 3.91 23.45 2.53
N TYR A 413 3.30 22.31 2.86
CA TYR A 413 1.89 22.19 3.21
C TYR A 413 1.74 22.31 4.72
N GLY A 414 1.22 23.45 5.20
CA GLY A 414 1.05 23.69 6.63
C GLY A 414 -0.22 23.04 7.15
N GLU A 415 -0.09 22.01 7.98
CA GLU A 415 -1.22 21.21 8.45
C GLU A 415 -1.86 21.76 9.72
N SER A 416 -1.08 21.93 10.76
CA SER A 416 -1.61 22.35 12.04
C SER A 416 -0.55 22.94 12.94
N MET A 417 -0.99 23.83 13.87
CA MET A 417 -0.16 24.41 14.90
C MET A 417 -0.86 24.46 16.24
N PHE A 418 -0.07 24.43 17.32
CA PHE A 418 -0.53 24.61 18.67
C PHE A 418 0.27 25.65 19.42
N THR A 419 -0.34 26.29 20.41
CA THR A 419 0.26 27.37 21.24
C THR A 419 -0.06 27.12 22.69
N ILE A 420 0.98 26.92 23.53
CA ILE A 420 0.87 26.86 24.99
C ILE A 420 1.29 28.20 25.57
N GLU A 421 2.43 28.72 25.14
CA GLU A 421 2.96 30.01 25.59
C GLU A 421 2.70 31.12 24.57
N PRO A 422 2.46 32.36 24.95
CA PRO A 422 2.17 33.48 24.07
C PRO A 422 3.16 33.63 22.91
N ASP A 423 2.67 33.78 21.69
CA ASP A 423 3.44 33.98 20.45
C ASP A 423 4.45 32.86 20.10
N SER A 424 4.44 31.71 20.79
CA SER A 424 5.34 30.61 20.53
C SER A 424 5.21 30.06 19.10
N SER A 425 4.02 29.58 18.69
CA SER A 425 3.81 29.04 17.34
C SER A 425 3.97 30.10 16.26
N LYS A 426 3.56 31.36 16.52
CA LYS A 426 3.72 32.47 15.58
C LYS A 426 5.19 32.79 15.31
N SER A 427 6.04 32.83 16.36
CA SER A 427 7.46 33.09 16.20
C SER A 427 8.15 31.97 15.43
N ALA A 428 7.80 30.71 15.71
CA ALA A 428 8.28 29.56 14.97
C ALA A 428 7.90 29.60 13.48
N PHE A 429 6.63 29.84 13.19
CA PHE A 429 6.15 29.92 11.81
C PHE A 429 6.86 31.02 11.03
N VAL A 430 6.99 32.22 11.60
CA VAL A 430 7.64 33.35 10.92
C VAL A 430 9.11 33.09 10.65
N LEU A 431 9.83 32.52 11.62
CA LEU A 431 11.24 32.17 11.44
C LEU A 431 11.41 31.06 10.38
N PHE A 432 10.57 30.03 10.45
CA PHE A 432 10.57 28.96 9.46
C PHE A 432 10.25 29.48 8.06
N ALA A 433 9.16 30.24 7.88
CA ALA A 433 8.73 30.76 6.59
C ALA A 433 9.80 31.66 5.95
N ALA A 434 10.44 32.54 6.74
CA ALA A 434 11.54 33.35 6.26
C ALA A 434 12.71 32.52 5.74
N LEU A 435 13.16 31.53 6.52
CA LEU A 435 14.22 30.63 6.11
C LEU A 435 13.83 29.73 4.95
N PHE A 436 12.58 29.24 4.94
CA PHE A 436 12.07 28.41 3.86
C PHE A 436 12.12 29.13 2.51
N PHE A 437 11.67 30.38 2.45
CA PHE A 437 11.72 31.15 1.22
C PHE A 437 13.16 31.56 0.84
N GLU A 438 14.00 31.89 1.82
CA GLU A 438 15.42 32.19 1.61
C GLU A 438 16.18 30.99 1.04
N MET A 439 15.82 29.77 1.48
CA MET A 439 16.45 28.50 1.10
C MET A 439 15.80 27.84 -0.12
N GLY A 440 15.06 28.56 -0.94
CA GLY A 440 14.53 28.10 -2.21
C GLY A 440 13.09 27.65 -2.23
N GLY A 441 12.37 27.70 -1.09
CA GLY A 441 10.93 27.47 -1.01
C GLY A 441 10.14 28.42 -1.91
N LYS A 442 9.04 27.93 -2.48
CA LYS A 442 8.25 28.65 -3.48
C LYS A 442 6.83 28.98 -3.02
N MET A 443 6.25 28.10 -2.22
CA MET A 443 4.87 28.27 -1.77
C MET A 443 4.67 27.61 -0.42
N ILE A 444 3.97 28.29 0.49
CA ILE A 444 3.37 27.68 1.68
C ILE A 444 1.88 27.55 1.40
N ASP A 445 1.42 26.30 1.33
CA ASP A 445 0.02 25.95 1.14
C ASP A 445 -0.66 25.84 2.51
N CYS A 446 -1.63 26.73 2.77
CA CYS A 446 -2.40 26.77 4.00
C CYS A 446 -3.79 26.15 3.84
N GLN A 447 -4.07 25.51 2.72
CA GLN A 447 -5.33 24.89 2.28
C GLN A 447 -6.51 25.85 2.29
N CYS A 448 -6.96 26.31 3.47
CA CYS A 448 -8.10 27.19 3.65
C CYS A 448 -7.68 28.50 4.32
N GLU A 449 -8.46 29.56 4.07
CA GLU A 449 -8.23 30.88 4.67
C GLU A 449 -8.37 30.83 6.20
N THR A 450 -7.37 31.39 6.88
CA THR A 450 -7.41 31.65 8.31
C THR A 450 -6.91 33.09 8.58
N GLU A 451 -7.53 33.77 9.53
CA GLU A 451 -7.09 35.13 9.94
C GLU A 451 -5.62 35.15 10.36
N ASN A 452 -5.13 34.05 10.92
CA ASN A 452 -3.75 33.92 11.35
C ASN A 452 -2.78 33.96 10.18
N MET A 453 -3.05 33.18 9.12
CA MET A 453 -2.20 33.10 7.92
C MET A 453 -2.34 34.34 7.03
N ALA A 454 -3.53 34.97 6.97
CA ALA A 454 -3.74 36.23 6.27
C ALA A 454 -2.78 37.34 6.77
N ARG A 455 -2.46 37.35 8.06
CA ARG A 455 -1.51 38.32 8.67
C ARG A 455 -0.08 38.19 8.17
N TYR A 456 0.27 37.09 7.50
CA TYR A 456 1.60 36.85 6.96
C TYR A 456 1.66 36.96 5.44
N GLY A 457 0.60 37.43 4.79
CA GLY A 457 0.51 37.64 3.34
C GLY A 457 -0.24 36.50 2.61
N GLY A 458 -0.97 35.67 3.36
CA GLY A 458 -1.82 34.66 2.75
C GLY A 458 -2.90 35.27 1.90
N LYS A 459 -3.17 34.67 0.74
CA LYS A 459 -4.20 35.09 -0.21
C LYS A 459 -4.88 33.89 -0.86
N ASN A 460 -6.14 34.05 -1.22
CA ASN A 460 -6.88 33.10 -2.03
C ASN A 460 -6.48 33.21 -3.50
N ILE A 461 -6.24 32.04 -4.13
CA ILE A 461 -6.07 31.89 -5.57
C ILE A 461 -7.00 30.79 -6.07
N SER A 462 -7.36 30.85 -7.37
CA SER A 462 -8.20 29.80 -7.95
C SER A 462 -7.49 28.43 -7.95
N ARG A 463 -8.27 27.33 -7.92
CA ARG A 463 -7.75 25.96 -8.07
C ARG A 463 -6.85 25.83 -9.31
N GLU A 464 -7.24 26.43 -10.42
CA GLU A 464 -6.50 26.36 -11.69
C GLU A 464 -5.12 27.03 -11.55
N GLU A 465 -5.06 28.22 -10.98
CA GLU A 465 -3.81 28.92 -10.70
C GLU A 465 -2.94 28.13 -9.73
N PHE A 466 -3.55 27.62 -8.63
CA PHE A 466 -2.86 26.79 -7.66
C PHE A 466 -2.21 25.54 -8.29
N LEU A 467 -2.98 24.76 -9.06
CA LEU A 467 -2.46 23.53 -9.69
C LEU A 467 -1.40 23.83 -10.76
N THR A 468 -1.50 24.95 -11.44
CA THR A 468 -0.48 25.39 -12.42
C THR A 468 0.83 25.73 -11.72
N ARG A 469 0.78 26.48 -10.62
CA ARG A 469 1.95 26.83 -9.82
C ARG A 469 2.53 25.61 -9.12
N LEU A 470 1.69 24.78 -8.51
CA LEU A 470 2.08 23.56 -7.81
C LEU A 470 2.96 22.67 -8.69
N LYS A 471 2.58 22.46 -9.94
CA LYS A 471 3.34 21.62 -10.88
C LYS A 471 4.77 22.12 -11.09
N ILE A 472 4.96 23.44 -11.13
CA ILE A 472 6.28 24.07 -11.30
C ILE A 472 7.06 24.01 -9.98
N ASP A 473 6.41 24.33 -8.88
CA ASP A 473 7.04 24.47 -7.56
C ASP A 473 7.46 23.13 -6.97
N LEU A 474 6.79 22.03 -7.33
CA LEU A 474 7.18 20.66 -6.96
C LEU A 474 8.50 20.21 -7.63
N GLU A 475 8.89 20.79 -8.75
CA GLU A 475 10.18 20.53 -9.41
C GLU A 475 11.34 21.31 -8.78
N CYS A 476 11.03 22.30 -7.94
CA CYS A 476 12.02 23.06 -7.17
C CYS A 476 12.44 22.26 -5.92
N THR A 477 13.53 22.68 -5.28
CA THR A 477 14.01 22.06 -4.04
C THR A 477 14.31 23.15 -2.99
N ALA A 478 13.72 23.04 -1.82
CA ALA A 478 14.12 23.82 -0.67
C ALA A 478 15.24 23.10 0.10
N ASP A 479 16.29 23.82 0.49
CA ASP A 479 17.37 23.25 1.32
C ASP A 479 16.94 23.13 2.79
N PHE A 480 16.22 22.04 3.06
CA PHE A 480 15.69 21.76 4.40
C PHE A 480 16.79 21.50 5.44
N VAL A 481 17.95 21.00 5.03
CA VAL A 481 19.07 20.75 5.95
C VAL A 481 19.59 22.07 6.51
N SER A 482 19.76 23.08 5.65
CA SER A 482 20.14 24.44 6.06
C SER A 482 19.04 25.11 6.90
N ILE A 483 17.76 24.95 6.54
CA ILE A 483 16.62 25.46 7.34
C ILE A 483 16.68 24.90 8.76
N LYS A 484 16.79 23.57 8.90
CA LYS A 484 16.86 22.87 10.18
C LYS A 484 18.01 23.38 11.03
N LYS A 485 19.20 23.49 10.46
CA LYS A 485 20.41 24.02 11.15
C LYS A 485 20.19 25.44 11.62
N MET A 486 19.81 26.33 10.70
CA MET A 486 19.69 27.78 11.00
C MET A 486 18.57 28.09 12.00
N LEU A 487 17.48 27.31 11.99
CA LEU A 487 16.37 27.46 12.93
C LEU A 487 16.78 27.00 14.34
N THR A 488 17.58 25.94 14.45
CA THR A 488 18.07 25.43 15.75
C THR A 488 19.11 26.35 16.40
N GLU A 489 19.77 27.20 15.61
CA GLU A 489 20.74 28.19 16.07
C GLU A 489 20.09 29.52 16.58
N LYS A 490 18.77 29.68 16.40
CA LYS A 490 17.98 30.84 16.87
C LYS A 490 17.52 30.67 18.31
#